data_82791316e9dfdad953e5060110fbfd67
#
_entry.id   82791316e9dfdad953e5060110fbfd67
#
_cell.length_a   1.000
_cell.length_b   1.000
_cell.length_c   1.000
_cell.angle_alpha   90.00
_cell.angle_beta   90.00
_cell.angle_gamma   90.00
#
_symmetry.space_group_name_H-M   'P 1'
#
loop_
_entity.id
_entity.type
_entity.pdbx_description
1 polymer ?
#
loop_
_entity_poly.entity_id
_entity_poly.type
_entity_poly.pdbx_seq_one_letter_code
_entity_poly.pdbx_strand_id
1 'polypeptide(L)'
;SRHDKWLCMMYPRLKLLHRLLHDDGSIWISIDDNEAPSLRLVMDEIFGRGKFIACNVWQKRYSRENREAIGDVHEYLLVYAKNPEQFKMLRNKLPLGDKQLAVYKNPNGDPRGKWRAVSFSAQGFRPNQMYEIRSPLTGKLHRPPEGSCWKVVEQEYFRLLSDERMYFGKDGNAVPQRKQFLDSIDGMTPW
;
A
#
# COMPACT_ATOMS: atom_id res chain seq x y z
N SER A 1 -38.59 -2.48 10.41
CA SER A 1 -38.07 -3.24 9.26
C SER A 1 -37.12 -4.36 9.71
N ARG A 2 -36.67 -5.20 8.78
CA ARG A 2 -35.66 -6.24 9.08
C ARG A 2 -34.33 -5.59 9.46
N HIS A 3 -33.98 -4.50 8.79
CA HIS A 3 -32.78 -3.70 9.05
C HIS A 3 -32.79 -3.10 10.45
N ASP A 4 -33.92 -2.57 10.92
CA ASP A 4 -34.03 -1.99 12.28
C ASP A 4 -33.74 -3.03 13.35
N LYS A 5 -34.28 -4.24 13.19
CA LYS A 5 -34.03 -5.35 14.14
C LYS A 5 -32.54 -5.71 14.15
N TRP A 6 -31.93 -5.78 13.00
CA TRP A 6 -30.48 -6.05 12.86
C TRP A 6 -29.63 -4.95 13.54
N LEU A 7 -29.96 -3.69 13.28
CA LEU A 7 -29.27 -2.54 13.89
C LEU A 7 -29.41 -2.54 15.41
N CYS A 8 -30.63 -2.73 15.95
CA CYS A 8 -30.87 -2.81 17.40
C CYS A 8 -30.07 -3.93 18.07
N MET A 9 -29.86 -5.03 17.36
CA MET A 9 -29.07 -6.17 17.85
C MET A 9 -27.56 -5.87 17.78
N MET A 10 -27.09 -5.28 16.69
CA MET A 10 -25.66 -5.11 16.42
C MET A 10 -25.04 -3.90 17.13
N TYR A 11 -25.77 -2.81 17.24
CA TYR A 11 -25.27 -1.56 17.82
C TYR A 11 -24.66 -1.73 19.23
N PRO A 12 -25.38 -2.32 20.22
CA PRO A 12 -24.80 -2.51 21.55
C PRO A 12 -23.61 -3.48 21.57
N ARG A 13 -23.60 -4.48 20.68
CA ARG A 13 -22.49 -5.42 20.55
C ARG A 13 -21.25 -4.73 20.01
N LEU A 14 -21.38 -3.91 18.97
CA LEU A 14 -20.28 -3.15 18.38
C LEU A 14 -19.71 -2.13 19.38
N LYS A 15 -20.56 -1.46 20.18
CA LYS A 15 -20.10 -0.60 21.29
C LYS A 15 -19.30 -1.38 22.34
N LEU A 16 -19.75 -2.57 22.69
CA LEU A 16 -19.02 -3.42 23.64
C LEU A 16 -17.68 -3.87 23.05
N LEU A 17 -17.65 -4.33 21.80
CA LEU A 17 -16.43 -4.71 21.08
C LEU A 17 -15.43 -3.54 20.99
N HIS A 18 -15.91 -2.33 20.70
CA HIS A 18 -15.07 -1.13 20.70
C HIS A 18 -14.41 -0.90 22.08
N ARG A 19 -15.12 -1.09 23.15
CA ARG A 19 -14.57 -0.93 24.53
C ARG A 19 -13.56 -2.01 24.89
N LEU A 20 -13.78 -3.25 24.41
CA LEU A 20 -12.88 -4.38 24.66
C LEU A 20 -11.63 -4.37 23.78
N LEU A 21 -11.67 -3.63 22.66
CA LEU A 21 -10.56 -3.55 21.73
C LEU A 21 -9.39 -2.80 22.37
N HIS A 22 -8.19 -3.38 22.27
CA HIS A 22 -6.95 -2.72 22.69
C HIS A 22 -6.70 -1.42 21.90
N ASP A 23 -5.91 -0.48 22.40
CA ASP A 23 -5.72 0.83 21.78
C ASP A 23 -5.02 0.76 20.43
N ASP A 24 -4.16 -0.22 20.19
CA ASP A 24 -3.53 -0.54 18.91
C ASP A 24 -4.27 -1.64 18.12
N GLY A 25 -5.41 -2.10 18.63
CA GLY A 25 -6.22 -3.16 18.04
C GLY A 25 -7.04 -2.72 16.83
N SER A 26 -7.45 -3.72 16.06
CA SER A 26 -8.34 -3.56 14.90
C SER A 26 -9.48 -4.56 14.94
N ILE A 27 -10.62 -4.17 14.37
CA ILE A 27 -11.80 -5.03 14.22
C ILE A 27 -12.06 -5.28 12.74
N TRP A 28 -12.38 -6.52 12.40
CA TRP A 28 -12.58 -7.01 11.05
C TRP A 28 -13.95 -7.68 10.99
N ILE A 29 -14.83 -7.17 10.14
CA ILE A 29 -16.24 -7.62 10.09
C ILE A 29 -16.57 -8.00 8.66
N SER A 30 -16.90 -9.30 8.46
CA SER A 30 -17.44 -9.79 7.20
C SER A 30 -18.94 -9.46 7.12
N ILE A 31 -19.36 -8.94 5.98
CA ILE A 31 -20.75 -8.50 5.75
C ILE A 31 -21.08 -8.58 4.25
N ASP A 32 -22.32 -8.88 3.94
CA ASP A 32 -22.86 -8.85 2.58
C ASP A 32 -23.47 -7.48 2.21
N ASP A 33 -23.92 -7.36 0.97
CA ASP A 33 -24.54 -6.13 0.43
C ASP A 33 -25.79 -5.68 1.20
N ASN A 34 -26.49 -6.60 1.85
CA ASN A 34 -27.77 -6.27 2.53
C ASN A 34 -27.55 -5.27 3.67
N GLU A 35 -26.49 -5.43 4.45
CA GLU A 35 -26.25 -4.62 5.65
C GLU A 35 -24.90 -3.87 5.64
N ALA A 36 -24.08 -4.02 4.60
CA ALA A 36 -22.79 -3.32 4.51
C ALA A 36 -22.92 -1.79 4.65
N PRO A 37 -23.89 -1.11 3.99
CA PRO A 37 -24.08 0.34 4.17
C PRO A 37 -24.46 0.71 5.60
N SER A 38 -25.40 -0.05 6.21
CA SER A 38 -25.87 0.16 7.58
C SER A 38 -24.75 -0.04 8.58
N LEU A 39 -23.98 -1.13 8.42
CA LEU A 39 -22.82 -1.42 9.25
C LEU A 39 -21.78 -0.29 9.17
N ARG A 40 -21.50 0.21 7.96
CA ARG A 40 -20.54 1.30 7.77
C ARG A 40 -20.92 2.55 8.55
N LEU A 41 -22.19 2.95 8.51
CA LEU A 41 -22.69 4.13 9.23
C LEU A 41 -22.58 3.95 10.74
N VAL A 42 -22.96 2.78 11.25
CA VAL A 42 -22.86 2.48 12.68
C VAL A 42 -21.41 2.42 13.16
N MET A 43 -20.53 1.86 12.38
CA MET A 43 -19.10 1.82 12.69
C MET A 43 -18.47 3.22 12.68
N ASP A 44 -18.87 4.07 11.73
CA ASP A 44 -18.43 5.47 11.68
C ASP A 44 -18.91 6.26 12.90
N GLU A 45 -20.10 5.96 13.44
CA GLU A 45 -20.62 6.56 14.68
C GLU A 45 -19.85 6.08 15.92
N ILE A 46 -19.65 4.77 16.05
CA ILE A 46 -19.05 4.16 17.25
C ILE A 46 -17.53 4.39 17.30
N PHE A 47 -16.83 4.20 16.21
CA PHE A 47 -15.37 4.29 16.11
C PHE A 47 -14.89 5.68 15.68
N GLY A 48 -15.70 6.40 14.91
CA GLY A 48 -15.34 7.62 14.22
C GLY A 48 -14.85 7.36 12.78
N ARG A 49 -15.24 8.22 11.84
CA ARG A 49 -14.87 8.10 10.40
C ARG A 49 -13.37 8.00 10.16
N GLY A 50 -12.56 8.73 10.94
CA GLY A 50 -11.09 8.69 10.84
C GLY A 50 -10.45 7.37 11.30
N LYS A 51 -11.22 6.43 11.83
CA LYS A 51 -10.76 5.10 12.28
C LYS A 51 -10.99 4.01 11.26
N PHE A 52 -11.64 4.31 10.14
CA PHE A 52 -11.80 3.42 9.03
C PHE A 52 -10.46 3.15 8.34
N ILE A 53 -10.14 1.87 8.11
CA ILE A 53 -8.91 1.43 7.45
C ILE A 53 -9.18 1.01 6.02
N ALA A 54 -10.10 0.07 5.82
CA ALA A 54 -10.39 -0.49 4.50
C ALA A 54 -11.76 -1.16 4.43
N CYS A 55 -12.27 -1.28 3.22
CA CYS A 55 -13.34 -2.18 2.85
C CYS A 55 -12.80 -3.08 1.74
N ASN A 56 -12.46 -4.30 2.09
CA ASN A 56 -11.95 -5.28 1.14
C ASN A 56 -13.11 -6.11 0.58
N VAL A 57 -13.04 -6.39 -0.72
CA VAL A 57 -13.95 -7.31 -1.40
C VAL A 57 -13.27 -8.67 -1.46
N TRP A 58 -13.95 -9.73 -1.02
CA TRP A 58 -13.42 -11.07 -1.12
C TRP A 58 -14.41 -12.02 -1.79
N GLN A 59 -13.89 -12.94 -2.57
CA GLN A 59 -14.71 -13.91 -3.29
C GLN A 59 -15.21 -14.97 -2.32
N LYS A 60 -16.54 -15.00 -2.10
CA LYS A 60 -17.22 -15.97 -1.22
C LYS A 60 -17.54 -17.27 -1.94
N ARG A 61 -17.90 -17.18 -3.23
CA ARG A 61 -18.36 -18.31 -4.04
C ARG A 61 -17.64 -18.32 -5.39
N TYR A 62 -17.42 -19.51 -5.93
CA TYR A 62 -16.88 -19.67 -7.30
C TYR A 62 -17.99 -19.77 -8.36
N SER A 63 -19.21 -20.20 -7.97
CA SER A 63 -20.38 -20.26 -8.85
C SER A 63 -21.31 -19.09 -8.58
N ARG A 64 -21.86 -18.51 -9.64
CA ARG A 64 -22.86 -17.43 -9.54
C ARG A 64 -24.19 -17.98 -9.04
N GLU A 65 -24.92 -17.17 -8.28
CA GLU A 65 -26.33 -17.41 -7.97
C GLU A 65 -27.18 -17.11 -9.22
N ASN A 66 -27.89 -18.11 -9.72
CA ASN A 66 -28.68 -17.98 -10.95
C ASN A 66 -30.13 -17.47 -10.73
N ARG A 67 -30.50 -17.20 -9.47
CA ARG A 67 -31.85 -16.72 -9.14
C ARG A 67 -31.99 -15.22 -9.21
N GLU A 68 -30.87 -14.51 -9.16
CA GLU A 68 -30.81 -13.06 -9.20
C GLU A 68 -30.47 -12.57 -10.60
N ALA A 69 -30.89 -11.35 -10.96
CA ALA A 69 -30.60 -10.74 -12.27
C ALA A 69 -29.07 -10.57 -12.47
N ILE A 70 -28.34 -10.27 -11.40
CA ILE A 70 -26.87 -10.25 -11.35
C ILE A 70 -26.49 -11.07 -10.13
N GLY A 71 -25.92 -12.26 -10.34
CA GLY A 71 -25.48 -13.14 -9.26
C GLY A 71 -24.30 -12.56 -8.51
N ASP A 72 -24.41 -12.52 -7.20
CA ASP A 72 -23.37 -12.09 -6.29
C ASP A 72 -22.40 -13.26 -5.99
N VAL A 73 -21.11 -13.01 -5.95
CA VAL A 73 -20.05 -13.98 -5.63
C VAL A 73 -19.10 -13.49 -4.54
N HIS A 74 -19.37 -12.30 -3.99
CA HIS A 74 -18.45 -11.64 -3.06
C HIS A 74 -19.14 -11.22 -1.74
N GLU A 75 -18.33 -10.88 -0.79
CA GLU A 75 -18.69 -10.19 0.44
C GLU A 75 -17.66 -9.10 0.73
N TYR A 76 -17.99 -8.25 1.68
CA TYR A 76 -17.11 -7.19 2.14
C TYR A 76 -16.46 -7.58 3.47
N LEU A 77 -15.25 -7.10 3.68
CA LEU A 77 -14.56 -7.15 4.95
C LEU A 77 -14.24 -5.71 5.37
N LEU A 78 -15.08 -5.16 6.26
CA LEU A 78 -14.87 -3.83 6.83
C LEU A 78 -13.81 -3.90 7.94
N VAL A 79 -12.86 -2.97 7.87
CA VAL A 79 -11.75 -2.90 8.82
C VAL A 79 -11.71 -1.53 9.47
N TYR A 80 -11.73 -1.50 10.78
CA TYR A 80 -11.53 -0.31 11.61
C TYR A 80 -10.40 -0.57 12.62
N ALA A 81 -9.61 0.46 12.91
CA ALA A 81 -8.59 0.40 13.95
C ALA A 81 -8.84 1.49 14.98
N LYS A 82 -8.60 1.20 16.25
CA LYS A 82 -8.73 2.17 17.32
C LYS A 82 -7.70 3.30 17.16
N ASN A 83 -6.48 2.95 16.69
CA ASN A 83 -5.45 3.89 16.30
C ASN A 83 -4.89 3.52 14.91
N PRO A 84 -5.32 4.19 13.81
CA PRO A 84 -4.88 3.89 12.45
C PRO A 84 -3.36 4.00 12.22
N GLU A 85 -2.69 4.96 12.85
CA GLU A 85 -1.25 5.15 12.69
C GLU A 85 -0.47 3.99 13.34
N GLN A 86 -0.85 3.61 14.56
CA GLN A 86 -0.26 2.44 15.21
C GLN A 86 -0.55 1.15 14.44
N PHE A 87 -1.79 0.94 13.99
CA PHE A 87 -2.14 -0.19 13.14
C PHE A 87 -1.26 -0.28 11.90
N LYS A 88 -1.01 0.86 11.23
CA LYS A 88 -0.13 0.93 10.06
C LYS A 88 1.31 0.51 10.37
N MET A 89 1.82 0.84 11.55
CA MET A 89 3.18 0.48 11.97
C MET A 89 3.29 -0.98 12.44
N LEU A 90 2.30 -1.46 13.19
CA LEU A 90 2.35 -2.75 13.88
C LEU A 90 1.77 -3.92 13.06
N ARG A 91 1.04 -3.63 11.97
CA ARG A 91 0.45 -4.71 11.15
C ARG A 91 1.50 -5.68 10.64
N ASN A 92 1.19 -6.96 10.68
CA ASN A 92 2.02 -7.99 10.08
C ASN A 92 2.17 -7.78 8.57
N LYS A 93 3.36 -8.03 8.05
CA LYS A 93 3.65 -8.00 6.63
C LYS A 93 3.71 -9.42 6.09
N LEU A 94 3.26 -9.60 4.85
CA LEU A 94 3.39 -10.90 4.18
C LEU A 94 4.83 -11.08 3.69
N PRO A 95 5.37 -12.31 3.74
CA PRO A 95 6.67 -12.61 3.14
C PRO A 95 6.61 -12.37 1.62
N LEU A 96 7.75 -12.02 1.05
CA LEU A 96 7.88 -11.92 -0.40
C LEU A 96 7.76 -13.31 -1.03
N GLY A 97 6.88 -13.47 -2.01
CA GLY A 97 6.78 -14.71 -2.79
C GLY A 97 7.91 -14.83 -3.83
N ASP A 98 8.08 -16.04 -4.38
CA ASP A 98 9.16 -16.36 -5.33
C ASP A 98 9.22 -15.43 -6.55
N LYS A 99 8.04 -15.05 -7.10
CA LYS A 99 7.95 -14.11 -8.24
C LYS A 99 8.48 -12.72 -7.89
N GLN A 100 8.28 -12.27 -6.67
CA GLN A 100 8.76 -10.98 -6.18
C GLN A 100 10.25 -11.03 -5.82
N LEU A 101 10.71 -12.15 -5.27
CA LEU A 101 12.13 -12.38 -5.01
C LEU A 101 12.95 -12.46 -6.30
N ALA A 102 12.39 -13.04 -7.37
CA ALA A 102 13.06 -13.23 -8.65
C ALA A 102 13.47 -11.91 -9.35
N VAL A 103 12.83 -10.78 -9.03
CA VAL A 103 13.21 -9.46 -9.59
C VAL A 103 14.43 -8.85 -8.92
N TYR A 104 14.82 -9.35 -7.74
CA TYR A 104 16.02 -8.90 -7.02
C TYR A 104 17.24 -9.65 -7.50
N LYS A 105 18.18 -8.95 -8.08
CA LYS A 105 19.44 -9.48 -8.64
C LYS A 105 20.61 -8.68 -8.10
N ASN A 106 21.82 -9.18 -8.26
CA ASN A 106 23.03 -8.46 -7.92
C ASN A 106 24.01 -8.45 -9.11
N PRO A 107 23.68 -7.74 -10.20
CA PRO A 107 24.45 -7.76 -11.44
C PRO A 107 25.83 -7.12 -11.35
N ASN A 108 26.06 -6.27 -10.35
CA ASN A 108 27.31 -5.52 -10.15
C ASN A 108 28.09 -5.95 -8.90
N GLY A 109 27.70 -7.05 -8.24
CA GLY A 109 28.38 -7.51 -7.04
C GLY A 109 28.31 -6.57 -5.84
N ASP A 110 27.22 -5.80 -5.70
CA ASP A 110 27.05 -4.85 -4.60
C ASP A 110 27.13 -5.60 -3.25
N PRO A 111 28.00 -5.19 -2.31
CA PRO A 111 28.20 -5.89 -1.04
C PRO A 111 26.95 -5.90 -0.15
N ARG A 112 26.00 -4.99 -0.38
CA ARG A 112 24.70 -4.92 0.33
C ARG A 112 23.70 -5.98 -0.15
N GLY A 113 24.07 -6.84 -1.12
CA GLY A 113 23.25 -7.95 -1.55
C GLY A 113 22.38 -7.68 -2.77
N LYS A 114 21.29 -8.43 -2.89
CA LYS A 114 20.38 -8.34 -4.05
C LYS A 114 19.55 -7.07 -4.02
N TRP A 115 19.36 -6.45 -5.19
CA TRP A 115 18.57 -5.24 -5.35
C TRP A 115 17.74 -5.27 -6.64
N ARG A 116 16.73 -4.42 -6.73
CA ARG A 116 16.00 -4.12 -7.96
C ARG A 116 16.06 -2.64 -8.29
N ALA A 117 16.01 -2.31 -9.57
CA ALA A 117 15.89 -0.94 -10.03
C ALA A 117 14.44 -0.47 -9.88
N VAL A 118 14.24 0.65 -9.21
CA VAL A 118 12.92 1.30 -9.08
C VAL A 118 12.98 2.69 -9.68
N SER A 119 11.90 3.13 -10.32
CA SER A 119 11.81 4.45 -10.91
C SER A 119 12.19 5.53 -9.91
N PHE A 120 12.99 6.51 -10.35
CA PHE A 120 13.36 7.68 -9.58
C PHE A 120 12.43 8.87 -9.82
N SER A 121 11.52 8.77 -10.81
CA SER A 121 10.50 9.77 -11.09
C SER A 121 9.18 9.46 -10.37
N ALA A 122 8.42 10.53 -10.07
CA ALA A 122 7.06 10.49 -9.52
C ALA A 122 6.16 11.40 -10.37
N GLN A 123 4.89 11.09 -10.42
CA GLN A 123 3.90 11.89 -11.14
C GLN A 123 3.66 13.24 -10.47
N GLY A 124 3.40 14.27 -11.26
CA GLY A 124 3.13 15.63 -10.81
C GLY A 124 4.35 16.55 -10.87
N PHE A 125 4.12 17.84 -10.60
CA PHE A 125 5.15 18.88 -10.62
C PHE A 125 5.48 19.34 -9.19
N ARG A 126 6.78 19.35 -8.87
CA ARG A 126 7.32 19.90 -7.61
C ARG A 126 8.57 20.70 -7.92
N PRO A 127 8.56 22.04 -7.73
CA PRO A 127 9.68 22.91 -8.15
C PRO A 127 11.06 22.44 -7.67
N ASN A 128 11.17 22.01 -6.41
CA ASN A 128 12.45 21.57 -5.81
C ASN A 128 12.89 20.16 -6.26
N GLN A 129 12.15 19.53 -7.16
CA GLN A 129 12.43 18.18 -7.69
C GLN A 129 12.57 18.19 -9.23
N MET A 130 12.80 19.38 -9.82
CA MET A 130 12.93 19.62 -11.26
C MET A 130 14.37 20.02 -11.63
N TYR A 131 15.34 19.21 -11.27
CA TYR A 131 16.77 19.44 -11.55
C TYR A 131 17.31 18.48 -12.59
N GLU A 132 18.47 18.81 -13.19
CA GLU A 132 19.16 17.96 -14.15
C GLU A 132 20.04 16.94 -13.43
N ILE A 133 19.99 15.70 -13.87
CA ILE A 133 20.84 14.62 -13.39
C ILE A 133 21.84 14.23 -14.49
N ARG A 134 23.11 14.28 -14.18
CA ARG A 134 24.18 13.82 -15.06
C ARG A 134 24.56 12.38 -14.72
N SER A 135 24.53 11.49 -15.72
CA SER A 135 25.03 10.13 -15.56
C SER A 135 26.55 10.16 -15.25
N PRO A 136 27.00 9.52 -14.18
CA PRO A 136 28.45 9.49 -13.85
C PRO A 136 29.25 8.64 -14.83
N LEU A 137 28.61 7.73 -15.58
CA LEU A 137 29.29 6.84 -16.53
C LEU A 137 29.46 7.48 -17.92
N THR A 138 28.46 8.19 -18.41
CA THR A 138 28.42 8.68 -19.80
C THR A 138 28.38 10.19 -19.91
N GLY A 139 28.14 10.90 -18.81
CA GLY A 139 27.94 12.35 -18.83
C GLY A 139 26.55 12.78 -19.38
N LYS A 140 25.72 11.85 -19.82
CA LYS A 140 24.39 12.15 -20.36
C LYS A 140 23.54 12.88 -19.33
N LEU A 141 22.87 13.95 -19.79
CA LEU A 141 21.92 14.71 -18.96
C LEU A 141 20.52 14.12 -19.06
N HIS A 142 19.88 14.00 -17.90
CA HIS A 142 18.52 13.55 -17.76
C HIS A 142 17.70 14.62 -17.04
N ARG A 143 16.48 14.87 -17.56
CA ARG A 143 15.44 15.67 -16.93
C ARG A 143 14.28 14.77 -16.53
N PRO A 144 13.46 15.18 -15.57
CA PRO A 144 12.23 14.43 -15.29
C PRO A 144 11.40 14.25 -16.56
N PRO A 145 10.79 13.09 -16.79
CA PRO A 145 9.83 12.90 -17.89
C PRO A 145 8.71 13.92 -17.82
N GLU A 146 8.11 14.23 -18.96
CA GLU A 146 6.96 15.13 -19.03
C GLU A 146 5.84 14.72 -18.06
N GLY A 147 5.26 15.67 -17.36
CA GLY A 147 4.25 15.43 -16.31
C GLY A 147 4.79 14.81 -15.02
N SER A 148 6.11 14.70 -14.87
CA SER A 148 6.75 14.07 -13.71
C SER A 148 7.80 14.99 -13.07
N CYS A 149 8.21 14.64 -11.86
CA CYS A 149 9.35 15.21 -11.15
C CYS A 149 10.22 14.09 -10.58
N TRP A 150 11.42 14.41 -10.08
CA TRP A 150 12.19 13.42 -9.32
C TRP A 150 11.53 13.14 -7.96
N LYS A 151 11.77 11.96 -7.38
CA LYS A 151 11.16 11.56 -6.09
C LYS A 151 11.72 12.29 -4.88
N VAL A 152 12.91 12.87 -5.02
CA VAL A 152 13.63 13.53 -3.93
C VAL A 152 14.19 14.87 -4.39
N VAL A 153 14.57 15.73 -3.46
CA VAL A 153 15.28 16.98 -3.73
C VAL A 153 16.73 16.69 -4.11
N GLU A 154 17.39 17.65 -4.76
CA GLU A 154 18.74 17.48 -5.32
C GLU A 154 19.79 17.09 -4.27
N GLN A 155 19.71 17.66 -3.07
CA GLN A 155 20.61 17.30 -1.97
C GLN A 155 20.54 15.81 -1.60
N GLU A 156 19.34 15.26 -1.54
CA GLU A 156 19.14 13.82 -1.25
C GLU A 156 19.58 12.95 -2.44
N TYR A 157 19.43 13.43 -3.68
CA TYR A 157 19.98 12.75 -4.86
C TYR A 157 21.50 12.59 -4.74
N PHE A 158 22.23 13.65 -4.39
CA PHE A 158 23.69 13.57 -4.22
C PHE A 158 24.10 12.59 -3.11
N ARG A 159 23.32 12.53 -2.02
CA ARG A 159 23.51 11.53 -0.97
C ARG A 159 23.34 10.10 -1.49
N LEU A 160 22.27 9.86 -2.27
CA LEU A 160 22.01 8.55 -2.89
C LEU A 160 23.08 8.19 -3.94
N LEU A 161 23.61 9.17 -4.65
CA LEU A 161 24.68 8.97 -5.63
C LEU A 161 25.99 8.60 -4.94
N SER A 162 26.40 9.31 -3.88
CA SER A 162 27.59 9.00 -3.09
C SER A 162 27.51 7.66 -2.37
N ASP A 163 26.29 7.21 -2.00
CA ASP A 163 26.03 5.89 -1.43
C ASP A 163 25.85 4.79 -2.52
N GLU A 164 26.20 5.08 -3.76
CA GLU A 164 26.06 4.16 -4.90
C GLU A 164 24.67 3.54 -5.08
N ARG A 165 23.63 4.26 -4.65
CA ARG A 165 22.23 3.81 -4.76
C ARG A 165 21.55 4.23 -6.05
N MET A 166 22.22 5.01 -6.88
CA MET A 166 21.71 5.39 -8.19
C MET A 166 22.13 4.39 -9.26
N TYR A 167 21.24 4.15 -10.23
CA TYR A 167 21.46 3.21 -11.32
C TYR A 167 20.99 3.84 -12.65
N PHE A 168 21.82 3.78 -13.67
CA PHE A 168 21.61 4.39 -14.99
C PHE A 168 21.58 3.37 -16.13
N GLY A 169 21.18 2.11 -15.81
CA GLY A 169 21.29 1.02 -16.76
C GLY A 169 22.70 0.43 -16.85
N LYS A 170 22.86 -0.64 -17.63
CA LYS A 170 24.16 -1.30 -17.80
C LYS A 170 25.18 -0.42 -18.52
N ASP A 171 24.72 0.38 -19.48
CA ASP A 171 25.50 1.27 -20.33
C ASP A 171 25.59 2.71 -19.81
N GLY A 172 24.93 3.02 -18.68
CA GLY A 172 24.88 4.35 -18.11
C GLY A 172 23.96 5.36 -18.81
N ASN A 173 23.16 4.94 -19.78
CA ASN A 173 22.32 5.82 -20.60
C ASN A 173 20.82 5.80 -20.23
N ALA A 174 20.40 4.87 -19.37
CA ALA A 174 19.00 4.76 -18.95
C ALA A 174 18.59 5.95 -18.05
N VAL A 175 17.29 6.23 -18.03
CA VAL A 175 16.69 7.19 -17.10
C VAL A 175 17.07 6.80 -15.67
N PRO A 176 17.42 7.78 -14.80
CA PRO A 176 17.84 7.49 -13.44
C PRO A 176 16.85 6.62 -12.68
N GLN A 177 17.36 5.61 -12.02
CA GLN A 177 16.62 4.67 -11.17
C GLN A 177 17.35 4.57 -9.81
N ARG A 178 16.64 4.13 -8.79
CA ARG A 178 17.22 3.88 -7.48
C ARG A 178 17.33 2.38 -7.22
N LYS A 179 18.44 1.93 -6.68
CA LYS A 179 18.58 0.57 -6.15
C LYS A 179 17.74 0.43 -4.88
N GLN A 180 16.83 -0.53 -4.88
CA GLN A 180 16.08 -0.97 -3.69
C GLN A 180 16.60 -2.34 -3.30
N PHE A 181 17.30 -2.42 -2.17
CA PHE A 181 17.90 -3.65 -1.68
C PHE A 181 16.84 -4.56 -1.04
N LEU A 182 17.01 -5.86 -1.20
CA LEU A 182 16.09 -6.87 -0.66
C LEU A 182 16.02 -6.79 0.87
N ASP A 183 17.16 -6.69 1.53
CA ASP A 183 17.25 -6.63 3.00
C ASP A 183 16.65 -5.36 3.62
N SER A 184 16.36 -4.33 2.79
CA SER A 184 15.67 -3.12 3.23
C SER A 184 14.14 -3.24 3.21
N ILE A 185 13.60 -4.43 2.91
CA ILE A 185 12.17 -4.66 2.75
C ILE A 185 11.68 -5.65 3.80
N ASP A 186 10.86 -5.16 4.70
CA ASP A 186 10.23 -5.98 5.76
C ASP A 186 9.06 -6.87 5.28
N GLY A 187 8.93 -7.08 3.98
CA GLY A 187 7.80 -7.80 3.39
C GLY A 187 6.76 -6.90 2.73
N MET A 188 5.66 -7.49 2.29
CA MET A 188 4.58 -6.79 1.60
C MET A 188 3.45 -6.41 2.54
N THR A 189 2.84 -5.25 2.28
CA THR A 189 1.55 -4.93 2.88
C THR A 189 0.53 -5.96 2.40
N PRO A 190 -0.25 -6.61 3.30
CA PRO A 190 -1.37 -7.44 2.89
C PRO A 190 -2.37 -6.59 2.10
N TRP A 191 -2.86 -7.16 0.98
CA TRP A 191 -3.81 -6.60 -0.01
C TRP A 191 -3.63 -5.14 -0.38
#